data_d204b94848b4385cffc9092b461d76e9
#
_entry.id   d204b94848b4385cffc9092b461d76e9
#
_cell.length_a   1.000
_cell.length_b   1.000
_cell.length_c   1.000
_cell.angle_alpha   90.00
_cell.angle_beta   90.00
_cell.angle_gamma   90.00
#
_symmetry.space_group_name_H-M   'P 1'
#
loop_
_entity.id
_entity.type
_entity.pdbx_description
1 polymer ?
#
loop_
_entity_poly.entity_id
_entity_poly.type
_entity_poly.pdbx_seq_one_letter_code
_entity_poly.pdbx_strand_id
1 'polypeptide(L)'
;MAQWALSADEINVAFYCGHIAQHTIEENDQVMIYGPVVMNAEVICYKEDFATVKTVGISQGRQQEKALAKKTYPQIEEFVEITQKGILYSLEDGQVDAVIQDLTKAAGVPSYLFKPLSDTDYISYVLVVNKEFAKTEAFQDFIKSYNKAVKKLNEPEYLAERLGVEQSWLEDKTINFLRLEEREE
;
A
#
# COMPACT_ATOMS: atom_id res chain seq x y z
N MET A 1 -8.16 13.22 5.34
CA MET A 1 -8.33 14.36 4.38
C MET A 1 -8.75 13.89 2.98
N ALA A 2 -8.08 12.93 2.33
CA ALA A 2 -8.47 12.47 0.98
C ALA A 2 -9.90 11.88 0.90
N GLN A 3 -10.34 11.15 1.92
CA GLN A 3 -11.68 10.58 1.99
C GLN A 3 -12.77 11.67 2.00
N TRP A 4 -12.55 12.74 2.76
CA TRP A 4 -13.46 13.89 2.78
C TRP A 4 -13.51 14.60 1.42
N ALA A 5 -12.37 14.82 0.76
CA ALA A 5 -12.31 15.49 -0.53
C ALA A 5 -13.06 14.72 -1.64
N LEU A 6 -12.99 13.38 -1.63
CA LEU A 6 -13.78 12.56 -2.56
C LEU A 6 -15.28 12.62 -2.26
N SER A 7 -15.67 12.65 -0.98
CA SER A 7 -17.06 12.77 -0.55
C SER A 7 -17.64 14.18 -0.75
N ALA A 8 -16.79 15.19 -0.82
CA ALA A 8 -17.16 16.59 -1.05
C ALA A 8 -17.08 17.02 -2.54
N ASP A 9 -16.93 16.05 -3.47
CA ASP A 9 -16.77 16.27 -4.91
C ASP A 9 -15.57 17.18 -5.29
N GLU A 10 -14.58 17.32 -4.40
CA GLU A 10 -13.35 18.09 -4.67
C GLU A 10 -12.36 17.31 -5.53
N ILE A 11 -12.40 15.98 -5.47
CA ILE A 11 -11.58 15.07 -6.30
C ILE A 11 -12.49 13.97 -6.87
N ASN A 12 -12.15 13.47 -8.05
CA ASN A 12 -12.94 12.44 -8.74
C ASN A 12 -12.35 11.04 -8.61
N VAL A 13 -11.07 10.91 -8.25
CA VAL A 13 -10.35 9.64 -8.13
C VAL A 13 -9.47 9.64 -6.88
N ALA A 14 -9.34 8.48 -6.26
CA ALA A 14 -8.43 8.27 -5.13
C ALA A 14 -7.89 6.84 -5.11
N PHE A 15 -6.66 6.68 -4.64
CA PHE A 15 -6.08 5.37 -4.34
C PHE A 15 -6.25 5.11 -2.85
N TYR A 16 -6.96 4.04 -2.49
CA TYR A 16 -7.21 3.65 -1.11
C TYR A 16 -6.79 2.21 -0.85
N CYS A 17 -6.34 1.93 0.38
CA CYS A 17 -6.27 0.55 0.84
C CYS A 17 -7.69 -0.04 0.96
N GLY A 18 -7.80 -1.37 0.88
CA GLY A 18 -9.09 -2.06 0.81
C GLY A 18 -10.07 -1.65 1.92
N HIS A 19 -9.59 -1.48 3.17
CA HIS A 19 -10.44 -1.07 4.28
C HIS A 19 -11.05 0.34 4.08
N ILE A 20 -10.22 1.31 3.71
CA ILE A 20 -10.70 2.69 3.47
C ILE A 20 -11.62 2.73 2.25
N ALA A 21 -11.30 1.99 1.19
CA ALA A 21 -12.14 1.91 -0.01
C ALA A 21 -13.53 1.37 0.32
N GLN A 22 -13.60 0.26 1.07
CA GLN A 22 -14.85 -0.36 1.47
C GLN A 22 -15.71 0.61 2.30
N HIS A 23 -15.13 1.24 3.32
CA HIS A 23 -15.81 2.22 4.15
C HIS A 23 -16.31 3.42 3.33
N THR A 24 -15.50 3.90 2.37
CA THR A 24 -15.87 5.04 1.52
C THR A 24 -17.08 4.73 0.65
N ILE A 25 -17.16 3.53 0.03
CA ILE A 25 -18.32 3.17 -0.81
C ILE A 25 -19.57 2.84 0.01
N GLU A 26 -19.44 2.43 1.27
CA GLU A 26 -20.56 2.24 2.19
C GLU A 26 -21.17 3.57 2.64
N GLU A 27 -20.36 4.61 2.78
CA GLU A 27 -20.80 5.94 3.23
C GLU A 27 -21.22 6.86 2.08
N ASN A 28 -20.76 6.59 0.85
CA ASN A 28 -21.02 7.44 -0.32
C ASN A 28 -21.38 6.60 -1.54
N ASP A 29 -22.67 6.64 -1.90
CA ASP A 29 -23.23 5.93 -3.06
C ASP A 29 -22.81 6.53 -4.43
N GLN A 30 -22.22 7.72 -4.45
CA GLN A 30 -21.71 8.38 -5.67
C GLN A 30 -20.37 7.84 -6.14
N VAL A 31 -19.69 7.03 -5.34
CA VAL A 31 -18.38 6.46 -5.69
C VAL A 31 -18.46 4.95 -5.85
N MET A 32 -17.45 4.38 -6.49
CA MET A 32 -17.30 2.94 -6.65
C MET A 32 -15.80 2.54 -6.65
N ILE A 33 -15.51 1.30 -6.28
CA ILE A 33 -14.21 0.69 -6.54
C ILE A 33 -14.17 0.33 -8.02
N TYR A 34 -13.20 0.90 -8.75
CA TYR A 34 -13.01 0.64 -10.19
C TYR A 34 -12.17 -0.64 -10.41
N GLY A 35 -11.09 -0.80 -9.67
CA GLY A 35 -10.24 -1.98 -9.77
C GLY A 35 -9.00 -1.91 -8.88
N PRO A 36 -8.28 -3.03 -8.76
CA PRO A 36 -7.03 -3.08 -8.02
C PRO A 36 -5.92 -2.36 -8.80
N VAL A 37 -5.02 -1.68 -8.07
CA VAL A 37 -3.96 -0.85 -8.66
C VAL A 37 -2.57 -1.22 -8.18
N VAL A 38 -2.43 -1.72 -6.94
CA VAL A 38 -1.13 -2.13 -6.40
C VAL A 38 -1.30 -3.41 -5.59
N MET A 39 -0.40 -4.34 -5.79
CA MET A 39 -0.25 -5.55 -4.98
C MET A 39 1.05 -5.50 -4.18
N ASN A 40 1.05 -6.13 -3.01
CA ASN A 40 2.24 -6.39 -2.21
C ASN A 40 3.04 -5.11 -1.86
N ALA A 41 2.32 -4.01 -1.54
CA ALA A 41 2.94 -2.71 -1.30
C ALA A 41 3.55 -2.57 0.09
N GLU A 42 3.26 -3.49 1.02
CA GLU A 42 3.70 -3.40 2.41
C GLU A 42 4.85 -4.38 2.68
N VAL A 43 5.74 -3.95 3.57
CA VAL A 43 6.88 -4.73 4.07
C VAL A 43 6.93 -4.69 5.60
N ILE A 44 7.59 -5.68 6.20
CA ILE A 44 7.93 -5.67 7.62
C ILE A 44 9.37 -5.14 7.74
N CYS A 45 9.51 -4.00 8.41
CA CYS A 45 10.79 -3.35 8.70
C CYS A 45 11.28 -3.80 10.10
N TYR A 46 12.55 -4.15 10.24
CA TYR A 46 13.17 -4.57 11.50
C TYR A 46 14.65 -4.19 11.51
N LYS A 47 15.33 -4.28 12.70
CA LYS A 47 16.70 -3.80 12.84
C LYS A 47 17.76 -4.90 12.86
N GLU A 48 17.48 -6.04 13.48
CA GLU A 48 18.50 -7.06 13.77
C GLU A 48 18.13 -8.42 13.15
N ASP A 49 17.84 -9.43 13.95
CA ASP A 49 17.47 -10.76 13.49
C ASP A 49 15.96 -10.95 13.50
N PHE A 50 15.37 -11.23 12.34
CA PHE A 50 13.94 -11.46 12.21
C PHE A 50 13.44 -12.68 13.02
N ALA A 51 14.31 -13.65 13.31
CA ALA A 51 13.92 -14.79 14.12
C ALA A 51 13.57 -14.41 15.57
N THR A 52 14.05 -13.26 16.04
CA THR A 52 13.77 -12.75 17.39
C THR A 52 12.54 -11.84 17.46
N VAL A 53 11.95 -11.48 16.31
CA VAL A 53 10.77 -10.60 16.25
C VAL A 53 9.56 -11.28 16.86
N LYS A 54 9.01 -10.68 17.93
CA LYS A 54 7.82 -11.12 18.67
C LYS A 54 6.71 -10.09 18.63
N THR A 55 7.05 -8.82 18.68
CA THR A 55 6.11 -7.70 18.71
C THR A 55 6.21 -6.89 17.42
N VAL A 56 5.07 -6.66 16.75
CA VAL A 56 5.01 -5.93 15.49
C VAL A 56 4.06 -4.73 15.61
N GLY A 57 4.60 -3.54 15.36
CA GLY A 57 3.81 -2.32 15.24
C GLY A 57 3.05 -2.29 13.91
N ILE A 58 1.77 -1.93 13.99
CA ILE A 58 0.88 -1.83 12.83
C ILE A 58 0.02 -0.58 12.92
N SER A 59 -0.27 0.05 11.78
CA SER A 59 -1.21 1.18 11.77
C SER A 59 -2.62 0.74 12.14
N GLN A 60 -3.35 1.61 12.83
CA GLN A 60 -4.73 1.35 13.25
C GLN A 60 -5.62 0.96 12.06
N GLY A 61 -6.53 0.00 12.28
CA GLY A 61 -7.48 -0.48 11.29
C GLY A 61 -6.91 -1.41 10.20
N ARG A 62 -5.63 -1.77 10.25
CA ARG A 62 -4.93 -2.61 9.26
C ARG A 62 -5.10 -4.10 9.53
N GLN A 63 -6.36 -4.60 9.53
CA GLN A 63 -6.66 -5.99 9.88
C GLN A 63 -6.19 -7.01 8.84
N GLN A 64 -6.22 -6.64 7.55
CA GLN A 64 -5.72 -7.49 6.46
C GLN A 64 -4.23 -7.76 6.63
N GLU A 65 -3.45 -6.70 6.82
CA GLU A 65 -2.00 -6.79 6.98
C GLU A 65 -1.62 -7.60 8.22
N LYS A 66 -2.35 -7.42 9.33
CA LYS A 66 -2.20 -8.23 10.54
C LYS A 66 -2.44 -9.71 10.27
N ALA A 67 -3.53 -10.04 9.57
CA ALA A 67 -3.87 -11.42 9.25
C ALA A 67 -2.82 -12.08 8.33
N LEU A 68 -2.34 -11.35 7.31
CA LEU A 68 -1.29 -11.80 6.39
C LEU A 68 0.02 -12.07 7.13
N ALA A 69 0.49 -11.10 7.91
CA ALA A 69 1.73 -11.24 8.69
C ALA A 69 1.65 -12.41 9.69
N LYS A 70 0.53 -12.56 10.40
CA LYS A 70 0.34 -13.66 11.36
C LYS A 70 0.34 -15.04 10.69
N LYS A 71 -0.21 -15.13 9.47
CA LYS A 71 -0.23 -16.38 8.69
C LYS A 71 1.18 -16.75 8.22
N THR A 72 1.93 -15.77 7.70
CA THR A 72 3.25 -15.97 7.11
C THR A 72 4.33 -16.17 8.19
N TYR A 73 4.20 -15.46 9.32
CA TYR A 73 5.18 -15.42 10.40
C TYR A 73 4.56 -15.82 11.73
N PRO A 74 4.34 -17.11 11.98
CA PRO A 74 3.64 -17.59 13.19
C PRO A 74 4.40 -17.31 14.50
N GLN A 75 5.72 -16.98 14.44
CA GLN A 75 6.51 -16.57 15.59
C GLN A 75 6.13 -15.19 16.14
N ILE A 76 5.41 -14.36 15.38
CA ILE A 76 4.91 -13.07 15.86
C ILE A 76 3.79 -13.33 16.89
N GLU A 77 4.02 -12.87 18.11
CA GLU A 77 3.13 -13.10 19.26
C GLU A 77 2.12 -11.97 19.41
N GLU A 78 2.56 -10.72 19.21
CA GLU A 78 1.76 -9.54 19.47
C GLU A 78 1.80 -8.54 18.31
N PHE A 79 0.64 -7.90 18.05
CA PHE A 79 0.52 -6.76 17.14
C PHE A 79 0.06 -5.53 17.92
N VAL A 80 0.88 -4.48 17.93
CA VAL A 80 0.62 -3.23 18.64
C VAL A 80 0.09 -2.20 17.65
N GLU A 81 -1.13 -1.72 17.85
CA GLU A 81 -1.71 -0.67 17.02
C GLU A 81 -1.11 0.69 17.39
N ILE A 82 -0.48 1.33 16.42
CA ILE A 82 0.25 2.59 16.55
C ILE A 82 -0.27 3.58 15.51
N THR A 83 -0.27 4.86 15.84
CA THR A 83 -0.59 5.89 14.86
C THR A 83 0.45 5.88 13.73
N GLN A 84 0.01 6.11 12.49
CA GLN A 84 0.89 6.06 11.33
C GLN A 84 2.13 6.98 11.43
N LYS A 85 2.01 8.11 12.11
CA LYS A 85 3.13 9.05 12.33
C LYS A 85 4.17 8.54 13.32
N GLY A 86 3.76 7.71 14.28
CA GLY A 86 4.62 7.17 15.34
C GLY A 86 5.26 5.82 15.03
N ILE A 87 4.85 5.17 13.94
CA ILE A 87 5.16 3.76 13.73
C ILE A 87 6.66 3.47 13.55
N LEU A 88 7.38 4.26 12.76
CA LEU A 88 8.83 4.13 12.63
C LEU A 88 9.57 4.54 13.91
N TYR A 89 9.06 5.54 14.62
CA TYR A 89 9.63 5.96 15.90
C TYR A 89 9.52 4.87 16.95
N SER A 90 8.41 4.11 16.97
CA SER A 90 8.25 3.00 17.92
C SER A 90 9.24 1.86 17.67
N LEU A 91 9.63 1.61 16.42
CA LEU A 91 10.71 0.69 16.08
C LEU A 91 12.08 1.26 16.50
N GLU A 92 12.32 2.54 16.25
CA GLU A 92 13.57 3.21 16.61
C GLU A 92 13.82 3.20 18.11
N ASP A 93 12.78 3.47 18.89
CA ASP A 93 12.80 3.53 20.36
C ASP A 93 12.71 2.15 21.03
N GLY A 94 12.60 1.07 20.25
CA GLY A 94 12.54 -0.31 20.76
C GLY A 94 11.24 -0.65 21.48
N GLN A 95 10.15 0.07 21.23
CA GLN A 95 8.81 -0.25 21.76
C GLN A 95 8.21 -1.48 21.09
N VAL A 96 8.63 -1.77 19.86
CA VAL A 96 8.29 -2.97 19.09
C VAL A 96 9.54 -3.48 18.37
N ASP A 97 9.58 -4.77 18.04
CA ASP A 97 10.72 -5.42 17.38
C ASP A 97 10.74 -5.17 15.88
N ALA A 98 9.56 -4.99 15.29
CA ALA A 98 9.38 -4.72 13.86
C ALA A 98 8.11 -3.86 13.63
N VAL A 99 7.99 -3.30 12.42
CA VAL A 99 6.79 -2.54 12.02
C VAL A 99 6.37 -2.90 10.60
N ILE A 100 5.07 -2.91 10.33
CA ILE A 100 4.53 -3.00 8.98
C ILE A 100 4.44 -1.61 8.39
N GLN A 101 5.07 -1.43 7.22
CA GLN A 101 5.11 -0.16 6.51
C GLN A 101 4.88 -0.32 5.01
N ASP A 102 4.31 0.71 4.44
CA ASP A 102 4.28 0.95 3.01
C ASP A 102 5.71 1.00 2.43
N LEU A 103 5.94 0.39 1.28
CA LEU A 103 7.24 0.36 0.61
C LEU A 103 7.81 1.77 0.39
N THR A 104 6.94 2.74 0.05
CA THR A 104 7.35 4.14 -0.17
C THR A 104 7.90 4.80 1.08
N LYS A 105 7.42 4.40 2.27
CA LYS A 105 7.94 4.90 3.55
C LYS A 105 9.17 4.12 4.01
N ALA A 106 9.17 2.80 3.74
CA ALA A 106 10.32 1.96 4.01
C ALA A 106 11.57 2.42 3.22
N ALA A 107 11.38 2.92 1.99
CA ALA A 107 12.45 3.51 1.19
C ALA A 107 13.12 4.73 1.86
N GLY A 108 12.41 5.44 2.73
CA GLY A 108 12.96 6.55 3.53
C GLY A 108 13.90 6.11 4.67
N VAL A 109 13.97 4.82 4.97
CA VAL A 109 14.83 4.22 5.99
C VAL A 109 15.56 2.98 5.43
N PRO A 110 16.32 3.12 4.33
CA PRO A 110 16.87 1.98 3.58
C PRO A 110 17.92 1.18 4.35
N SER A 111 18.43 1.70 5.47
CA SER A 111 19.35 1.00 6.37
C SER A 111 18.71 -0.08 7.22
N TYR A 112 17.36 -0.12 7.31
CA TYR A 112 16.66 -1.18 8.01
C TYR A 112 16.61 -2.45 7.15
N LEU A 113 16.39 -3.58 7.81
CA LEU A 113 16.15 -4.86 7.16
C LEU A 113 14.65 -5.00 6.86
N PHE A 114 14.32 -5.77 5.83
CA PHE A 114 12.96 -5.89 5.34
C PHE A 114 12.60 -7.34 5.05
N LYS A 115 11.35 -7.69 5.31
CA LYS A 115 10.70 -8.93 4.85
C LYS A 115 9.43 -8.58 4.10
N PRO A 116 9.03 -9.37 3.08
CA PRO A 116 7.68 -9.29 2.51
C PRO A 116 6.64 -9.46 3.61
N LEU A 117 5.50 -8.76 3.50
CA LEU A 117 4.42 -8.92 4.47
C LEU A 117 3.79 -10.32 4.41
N SER A 118 3.76 -10.91 3.21
CA SER A 118 3.11 -12.20 2.94
C SER A 118 3.93 -13.00 1.94
N ASP A 119 3.83 -14.31 2.00
CA ASP A 119 4.34 -15.28 1.00
C ASP A 119 3.36 -15.52 -0.15
N THR A 120 2.17 -14.93 -0.09
CA THR A 120 1.14 -14.99 -1.13
C THR A 120 0.74 -13.57 -1.55
N ASP A 121 0.39 -13.43 -2.83
CA ASP A 121 -0.06 -12.15 -3.38
C ASP A 121 -1.34 -11.65 -2.72
N TYR A 122 -1.41 -10.34 -2.53
CA TYR A 122 -2.59 -9.64 -2.01
C TYR A 122 -2.72 -8.25 -2.60
N ILE A 123 -3.96 -7.73 -2.64
CA ILE A 123 -4.25 -6.37 -3.11
C ILE A 123 -4.01 -5.39 -1.96
N SER A 124 -3.09 -4.45 -2.16
CA SER A 124 -2.79 -3.36 -1.21
C SER A 124 -3.67 -2.15 -1.44
N TYR A 125 -3.81 -1.75 -2.71
CA TYR A 125 -4.56 -0.54 -3.07
C TYR A 125 -5.51 -0.79 -4.24
N VAL A 126 -6.62 -0.07 -4.19
CA VAL A 126 -7.64 -0.02 -5.26
C VAL A 126 -7.87 1.43 -5.69
N LEU A 127 -8.32 1.62 -6.93
CA LEU A 127 -8.82 2.90 -7.42
C LEU A 127 -10.29 3.03 -7.03
N VAL A 128 -10.63 4.09 -6.29
CA VAL A 128 -11.99 4.55 -6.05
C VAL A 128 -12.27 5.75 -6.93
N VAL A 129 -13.43 5.78 -7.58
CA VAL A 129 -13.79 6.80 -8.56
C VAL A 129 -15.25 7.26 -8.37
N ASN A 130 -15.50 8.54 -8.62
CA ASN A 130 -16.87 9.06 -8.73
C ASN A 130 -17.55 8.41 -9.96
N LYS A 131 -18.76 7.89 -9.78
CA LYS A 131 -19.50 7.14 -10.81
C LYS A 131 -19.79 7.95 -12.07
N GLU A 132 -20.09 9.25 -11.95
CA GLU A 132 -20.34 10.11 -13.10
C GLU A 132 -19.04 10.45 -13.81
N PHE A 133 -17.97 10.74 -13.08
CA PHE A 133 -16.64 10.97 -13.67
C PHE A 133 -16.13 9.74 -14.42
N ALA A 134 -16.41 8.53 -13.93
CA ALA A 134 -16.02 7.29 -14.59
C ALA A 134 -16.62 7.09 -16.00
N LYS A 135 -17.68 7.86 -16.34
CA LYS A 135 -18.32 7.83 -17.67
C LYS A 135 -17.70 8.81 -18.66
N THR A 136 -16.80 9.69 -18.23
CA THR A 136 -16.25 10.78 -19.04
C THR A 136 -15.03 10.36 -19.86
N GLU A 137 -14.76 11.06 -20.97
CA GLU A 137 -13.52 10.92 -21.74
C GLU A 137 -12.29 11.24 -20.89
N ALA A 138 -12.37 12.24 -19.98
CA ALA A 138 -11.28 12.61 -19.10
C ALA A 138 -10.86 11.43 -18.19
N PHE A 139 -11.80 10.59 -17.76
CA PHE A 139 -11.47 9.38 -17.03
C PHE A 139 -10.76 8.34 -17.92
N GLN A 140 -11.19 8.17 -19.18
CA GLN A 140 -10.49 7.27 -20.11
C GLN A 140 -9.05 7.74 -20.38
N ASP A 141 -8.82 9.03 -20.50
CA ASP A 141 -7.48 9.61 -20.66
C ASP A 141 -6.63 9.42 -19.40
N PHE A 142 -7.26 9.52 -18.22
CA PHE A 142 -6.61 9.17 -16.95
C PHE A 142 -6.18 7.70 -16.96
N ILE A 143 -7.05 6.76 -17.32
CA ILE A 143 -6.72 5.31 -17.36
C ILE A 143 -5.58 5.04 -18.35
N LYS A 144 -5.61 5.61 -19.55
CA LYS A 144 -4.52 5.47 -20.54
C LYS A 144 -3.18 5.99 -19.99
N SER A 145 -3.21 7.14 -19.30
CA SER A 145 -2.02 7.75 -18.71
C SER A 145 -1.50 6.93 -17.52
N TYR A 146 -2.41 6.46 -16.66
CA TYR A 146 -2.11 5.57 -15.55
C TYR A 146 -1.44 4.27 -16.05
N ASN A 147 -2.01 3.61 -17.06
CA ASN A 147 -1.47 2.37 -17.63
C ASN A 147 -0.07 2.54 -18.24
N LYS A 148 0.24 3.73 -18.81
CA LYS A 148 1.61 4.06 -19.24
C LYS A 148 2.58 4.19 -18.07
N ALA A 149 2.11 4.81 -16.96
CA ALA A 149 2.92 4.92 -15.74
C ALA A 149 3.17 3.55 -15.10
N VAL A 150 2.15 2.69 -15.03
CA VAL A 150 2.25 1.30 -14.52
C VAL A 150 3.35 0.52 -15.23
N LYS A 151 3.43 0.63 -16.56
CA LYS A 151 4.50 -0.06 -17.31
C LYS A 151 5.90 0.33 -16.83
N LYS A 152 6.12 1.64 -16.58
CA LYS A 152 7.40 2.14 -16.08
C LYS A 152 7.63 1.78 -14.61
N LEU A 153 6.60 1.87 -13.76
CA LEU A 153 6.71 1.58 -12.33
C LEU A 153 7.05 0.11 -12.05
N ASN A 154 6.72 -0.80 -12.98
CA ASN A 154 7.11 -2.20 -12.89
C ASN A 154 8.52 -2.49 -13.45
N GLU A 155 9.24 -1.48 -13.95
CA GLU A 155 10.67 -1.58 -14.28
C GLU A 155 11.49 -1.31 -13.01
N PRO A 156 12.27 -2.28 -12.48
CA PRO A 156 12.95 -2.13 -11.17
C PRO A 156 13.88 -0.93 -11.11
N GLU A 157 14.61 -0.63 -12.19
CA GLU A 157 15.50 0.52 -12.26
C GLU A 157 14.73 1.85 -12.12
N TYR A 158 13.61 1.97 -12.83
CA TYR A 158 12.76 3.17 -12.77
C TYR A 158 12.12 3.32 -11.38
N LEU A 159 11.63 2.23 -10.80
CA LEU A 159 11.03 2.27 -9.47
C LEU A 159 12.06 2.65 -8.40
N ALA A 160 13.27 2.08 -8.45
CA ALA A 160 14.36 2.40 -7.55
C ALA A 160 14.73 3.90 -7.61
N GLU A 161 14.88 4.46 -8.83
CA GLU A 161 15.10 5.89 -9.03
C GLU A 161 14.00 6.74 -8.38
N ARG A 162 12.73 6.36 -8.54
CA ARG A 162 11.60 7.11 -7.98
C ARG A 162 11.51 7.03 -6.45
N LEU A 163 11.96 5.92 -5.89
CA LEU A 163 12.01 5.73 -4.44
C LEU A 163 13.30 6.32 -3.82
N GLY A 164 14.30 6.67 -4.64
CA GLY A 164 15.59 7.18 -4.16
C GLY A 164 16.44 6.09 -3.48
N VAL A 165 16.33 4.86 -3.95
CA VAL A 165 17.06 3.68 -3.42
C VAL A 165 17.87 3.01 -4.52
N GLU A 166 18.84 2.17 -4.11
CA GLU A 166 19.55 1.30 -5.06
C GLU A 166 18.61 0.19 -5.58
N GLN A 167 18.80 -0.23 -6.84
CA GLN A 167 17.98 -1.29 -7.43
C GLN A 167 18.02 -2.60 -6.62
N SER A 168 19.19 -2.95 -6.06
CA SER A 168 19.37 -4.11 -5.19
C SER A 168 18.46 -4.10 -3.96
N TRP A 169 18.05 -2.92 -3.50
CA TRP A 169 17.09 -2.79 -2.40
C TRP A 169 15.70 -3.34 -2.74
N LEU A 170 15.35 -3.42 -4.02
CA LEU A 170 14.07 -3.93 -4.50
C LEU A 170 14.06 -5.45 -4.76
N GLU A 171 15.21 -6.13 -4.79
CA GLU A 171 15.33 -7.55 -5.21
C GLU A 171 14.42 -8.50 -4.43
N ASP A 172 14.25 -8.27 -3.12
CA ASP A 172 13.43 -9.11 -2.24
C ASP A 172 11.96 -8.62 -2.12
N LYS A 173 11.56 -7.62 -2.91
CA LYS A 173 10.26 -6.98 -2.78
C LYS A 173 9.37 -7.33 -3.96
N THR A 174 8.13 -7.68 -3.65
CA THR A 174 7.18 -8.25 -4.62
C THR A 174 6.11 -7.25 -5.06
N ILE A 175 6.33 -5.93 -4.82
CA ILE A 175 5.38 -4.91 -5.25
C ILE A 175 5.09 -5.02 -6.76
N ASN A 176 3.83 -4.94 -7.11
CA ASN A 176 3.39 -4.98 -8.49
C ASN A 176 2.27 -3.96 -8.73
N PHE A 177 2.44 -3.12 -9.74
CA PHE A 177 1.44 -2.15 -10.18
C PHE A 177 0.58 -2.79 -11.27
N LEU A 178 -0.74 -2.75 -11.09
CA LEU A 178 -1.69 -3.41 -11.96
C LEU A 178 -2.28 -2.41 -12.96
N ARG A 179 -2.42 -2.85 -14.20
CA ARG A 179 -3.14 -2.09 -15.23
C ARG A 179 -4.63 -2.13 -14.94
N LEU A 180 -5.29 -1.03 -15.24
CA LEU A 180 -6.75 -0.92 -15.20
C LEU A 180 -7.33 -1.21 -16.59
N GLU A 181 -8.53 -1.76 -16.62
CA GLU A 181 -9.25 -2.02 -17.88
C GLU A 181 -9.59 -0.69 -18.56
N GLU A 182 -9.26 -0.60 -19.86
CA GLU A 182 -9.70 0.46 -20.73
C GLU A 182 -11.06 0.04 -21.30
N ARG A 183 -12.04 0.95 -21.31
CA ARG A 183 -13.30 0.64 -22.02
C ARG A 183 -12.98 0.55 -23.51
N GLU A 184 -13.34 -0.55 -24.14
CA GLU A 184 -13.40 -0.65 -25.59
C GLU A 184 -14.48 0.30 -26.08
N GLU A 185 -14.14 1.14 -27.06
CA GLU A 185 -15.08 2.05 -27.76
C GLU A 185 -16.08 1.26 -28.60
#